data_200d59155b4f2034c96d7e105a51cb6c
#
_entry.id   200d59155b4f2034c96d7e105a51cb6c
#
_cell.length_a   1.000
_cell.length_b   1.000
_cell.length_c   1.000
_cell.angle_alpha   90.00
_cell.angle_beta   90.00
_cell.angle_gamma   90.00
#
_symmetry.space_group_name_H-M   'P 1'
#
loop_
_entity.id
_entity.type
_entity.pdbx_description
1 polymer ?
#
loop_
_entity_poly.entity_id
_entity_poly.type
_entity_poly.pdbx_seq_one_letter_code
_entity_poly.pdbx_strand_id
1 'polypeptide(L)'
;MLKIVWGGIFRADVPVDEARSHWTNIHGPLGLRAAGLAGYVQNHVIGAIAQRDIVDRPVFLDGYSVQWWESRDAFSRAMTSPEWDAVRVDDATIFDSSASRGTSAFLQPRVIKDGPRLPFKVAWFARFLPHLDPQEASHHWLRHGAIAIESAEVGRYIQNLVTGGIGSGGPVSDDQVVYDGFSECWFADRAAYERAVASPSWARLEQDGASLFDMAALSSGMSAVLDERVIRDHES
;
A
#
# COMPACT_ATOMS: atom_id res chain seq x y z
N MET A 1 -7.85 -11.68 11.57
CA MET A 1 -7.23 -11.85 10.24
C MET A 1 -5.87 -11.20 10.23
N LEU A 2 -4.90 -11.77 9.51
CA LEU A 2 -3.60 -11.16 9.23
C LEU A 2 -3.73 -10.33 7.96
N LYS A 3 -3.28 -9.07 7.96
CA LYS A 3 -3.17 -8.23 6.77
C LYS A 3 -1.69 -8.13 6.37
N ILE A 4 -1.41 -8.26 5.07
CA ILE A 4 -0.07 -8.09 4.51
C ILE A 4 -0.12 -7.22 3.26
N VAL A 5 1.04 -6.68 2.91
CA VAL A 5 1.27 -6.01 1.62
C VAL A 5 2.42 -6.71 0.90
N TRP A 6 2.25 -6.89 -0.42
CA TRP A 6 3.32 -7.23 -1.36
C TRP A 6 3.52 -6.07 -2.31
N GLY A 7 4.64 -5.37 -2.21
CA GLY A 7 5.02 -4.34 -3.16
C GLY A 7 5.77 -4.94 -4.34
N GLY A 8 5.57 -4.39 -5.53
CA GLY A 8 6.19 -4.86 -6.76
C GLY A 8 6.69 -3.74 -7.65
N ILE A 9 7.84 -4.00 -8.26
CA ILE A 9 8.40 -3.23 -9.36
C ILE A 9 8.42 -4.17 -10.57
N PHE A 10 7.84 -3.75 -11.69
CA PHE A 10 7.82 -4.57 -12.89
C PHE A 10 9.21 -4.70 -13.50
N ARG A 11 9.43 -5.78 -14.20
CA ARG A 11 10.63 -5.98 -15.00
C ARG A 11 10.71 -4.94 -16.11
N ALA A 12 11.87 -4.35 -16.31
CA ALA A 12 12.09 -3.31 -17.31
C ALA A 12 11.95 -3.81 -18.77
N ASP A 13 12.03 -5.12 -18.98
CA ASP A 13 11.87 -5.77 -20.29
C ASP A 13 10.42 -6.19 -20.60
N VAL A 14 9.46 -5.93 -19.68
CA VAL A 14 8.03 -6.19 -19.88
C VAL A 14 7.29 -4.86 -19.98
N PRO A 15 6.51 -4.62 -21.04
CA PRO A 15 5.68 -3.43 -21.16
C PRO A 15 4.71 -3.31 -19.97
N VAL A 16 4.57 -2.11 -19.40
CA VAL A 16 3.79 -1.88 -18.17
C VAL A 16 2.34 -2.35 -18.29
N ASP A 17 1.69 -2.11 -19.44
CA ASP A 17 0.29 -2.53 -19.65
C ASP A 17 0.16 -4.05 -19.75
N GLU A 18 1.17 -4.73 -20.32
CA GLU A 18 1.24 -6.18 -20.37
C GLU A 18 1.45 -6.75 -18.96
N ALA A 19 2.37 -6.19 -18.18
CA ALA A 19 2.61 -6.58 -16.79
C ALA A 19 1.35 -6.41 -15.92
N ARG A 20 0.65 -5.27 -16.04
CA ARG A 20 -0.63 -5.03 -15.34
C ARG A 20 -1.71 -6.02 -15.73
N SER A 21 -1.84 -6.30 -17.03
CA SER A 21 -2.80 -7.27 -17.54
C SER A 21 -2.52 -8.67 -17.03
N HIS A 22 -1.25 -9.11 -17.09
CA HIS A 22 -0.79 -10.39 -16.56
C HIS A 22 -1.06 -10.49 -15.06
N TRP A 23 -0.68 -9.46 -14.29
CA TRP A 23 -0.88 -9.42 -12.85
C TRP A 23 -2.35 -9.63 -12.47
N THR A 24 -3.28 -8.98 -13.18
CA THR A 24 -4.70 -9.10 -12.89
C THR A 24 -5.29 -10.43 -13.36
N ASN A 25 -4.98 -10.85 -14.60
CA ASN A 25 -5.74 -11.92 -15.28
C ASN A 25 -5.08 -13.31 -15.11
N ILE A 26 -3.81 -13.38 -14.77
CA ILE A 26 -3.05 -14.62 -14.62
C ILE A 26 -2.57 -14.79 -13.19
N HIS A 27 -1.73 -13.87 -12.71
CA HIS A 27 -1.12 -13.93 -11.39
C HIS A 27 -2.16 -13.86 -10.25
N GLY A 28 -3.14 -12.96 -10.35
CA GLY A 28 -4.21 -12.84 -9.35
C GLY A 28 -4.97 -14.16 -9.14
N PRO A 29 -5.48 -14.80 -10.18
CA PRO A 29 -6.10 -16.13 -10.11
C PRO A 29 -5.21 -17.23 -9.55
N LEU A 30 -3.88 -17.20 -9.81
CA LEU A 30 -2.94 -18.14 -9.19
C LEU A 30 -2.89 -17.93 -7.67
N GLY A 31 -2.77 -16.68 -7.22
CA GLY A 31 -2.76 -16.35 -5.78
C GLY A 31 -4.02 -16.81 -5.05
N LEU A 32 -5.19 -16.78 -5.71
CA LEU A 32 -6.46 -17.24 -5.13
C LEU A 32 -6.52 -18.73 -4.79
N ARG A 33 -5.60 -19.54 -5.31
CA ARG A 33 -5.51 -20.98 -5.00
C ARG A 33 -4.88 -21.25 -3.63
N ALA A 34 -4.21 -20.25 -3.05
CA ALA A 34 -3.57 -20.39 -1.75
C ALA A 34 -4.60 -20.55 -0.63
N ALA A 35 -4.51 -21.68 0.10
CA ALA A 35 -5.40 -21.97 1.20
C ALA A 35 -5.26 -20.96 2.34
N GLY A 36 -6.37 -20.45 2.87
CA GLY A 36 -6.41 -19.46 3.96
C GLY A 36 -6.27 -18.00 3.50
N LEU A 37 -6.18 -17.75 2.19
CA LEU A 37 -6.29 -16.39 1.64
C LEU A 37 -7.76 -15.96 1.63
N ALA A 38 -8.12 -15.02 2.52
CA ALA A 38 -9.48 -14.54 2.70
C ALA A 38 -9.83 -13.34 1.79
N GLY A 39 -8.85 -12.49 1.47
CA GLY A 39 -9.05 -11.34 0.61
C GLY A 39 -7.79 -10.96 -0.18
N TYR A 40 -7.99 -10.39 -1.37
CA TYR A 40 -6.90 -9.99 -2.27
C TYR A 40 -7.31 -8.79 -3.11
N VAL A 41 -6.59 -7.69 -2.95
CA VAL A 41 -6.78 -6.46 -3.72
C VAL A 41 -5.45 -6.06 -4.33
N GLN A 42 -5.43 -5.77 -5.62
CA GLN A 42 -4.30 -5.20 -6.35
C GLN A 42 -4.47 -3.69 -6.48
N ASN A 43 -3.39 -2.95 -6.32
CA ASN A 43 -3.33 -1.50 -6.44
C ASN A 43 -2.26 -1.17 -7.49
N HIS A 44 -2.67 -0.90 -8.71
CA HIS A 44 -1.79 -0.54 -9.81
C HIS A 44 -1.50 0.96 -9.74
N VAL A 45 -0.23 1.34 -9.72
CA VAL A 45 0.16 2.76 -9.75
C VAL A 45 -0.11 3.33 -11.15
N ILE A 46 -0.95 4.36 -11.23
CA ILE A 46 -1.33 5.03 -12.48
C ILE A 46 -0.91 6.50 -12.52
N GLY A 47 -0.29 7.01 -11.47
CA GLY A 47 0.25 8.36 -11.38
C GLY A 47 0.95 8.59 -10.05
N ALA A 48 1.84 9.56 -10.00
CA ALA A 48 2.50 10.01 -8.78
C ALA A 48 1.81 11.25 -8.20
N ILE A 49 1.98 11.45 -6.90
CA ILE A 49 1.60 12.70 -6.24
C ILE A 49 2.89 13.40 -5.80
N ALA A 50 3.07 14.65 -6.24
CA ALA A 50 4.13 15.54 -5.80
C ALA A 50 3.53 16.72 -5.06
N GLN A 51 3.80 16.83 -3.76
CA GLN A 51 3.09 17.76 -2.88
C GLN A 51 1.57 17.50 -2.93
N ARG A 52 0.82 18.28 -3.72
CA ARG A 52 -0.64 18.13 -3.90
C ARG A 52 -1.02 17.77 -5.32
N ASP A 53 -0.09 17.91 -6.26
CA ASP A 53 -0.35 17.75 -7.68
C ASP A 53 -0.15 16.29 -8.12
N ILE A 54 -1.00 15.84 -9.03
CA ILE A 54 -0.83 14.58 -9.72
C ILE A 54 0.11 14.83 -10.91
N VAL A 55 1.24 14.14 -10.91
CA VAL A 55 2.32 14.34 -11.89
C VAL A 55 2.70 13.01 -12.55
N ASP A 56 3.25 13.13 -13.76
CA ASP A 56 3.83 12.00 -14.49
C ASP A 56 5.31 11.87 -14.11
N ARG A 57 5.57 11.10 -13.06
CA ARG A 57 6.93 10.75 -12.63
C ARG A 57 6.92 9.35 -12.02
N PRO A 58 8.05 8.66 -11.97
CA PRO A 58 8.15 7.36 -11.31
C PRO A 58 7.78 7.43 -9.82
N VAL A 59 7.08 6.41 -9.36
CA VAL A 59 6.89 6.08 -7.95
C VAL A 59 7.86 4.94 -7.62
N PHE A 60 8.22 4.78 -6.36
CA PHE A 60 9.17 3.72 -5.95
C PHE A 60 8.61 2.29 -6.13
N LEU A 61 7.34 2.15 -6.50
CA LEU A 61 6.63 0.91 -6.84
C LEU A 61 5.85 1.11 -8.14
N ASP A 62 5.67 0.03 -8.91
CA ASP A 62 4.69 -0.02 -10.00
C ASP A 62 3.31 -0.47 -9.52
N GLY A 63 3.26 -1.06 -8.34
CA GLY A 63 2.04 -1.43 -7.66
C GLY A 63 2.26 -2.21 -6.37
N TYR A 64 1.19 -2.45 -5.65
CA TYR A 64 1.21 -3.31 -4.48
C TYR A 64 -0.10 -4.08 -4.35
N SER A 65 -0.05 -5.28 -3.81
CA SER A 65 -1.25 -5.99 -3.39
C SER A 65 -1.41 -5.95 -1.89
N VAL A 66 -2.67 -5.88 -1.45
CA VAL A 66 -3.05 -6.10 -0.06
C VAL A 66 -3.78 -7.42 0.02
N GLN A 67 -3.36 -8.25 0.96
CA GLN A 67 -3.95 -9.56 1.18
C GLN A 67 -4.38 -9.72 2.63
N TRP A 68 -5.49 -10.40 2.83
CA TRP A 68 -6.02 -10.79 4.14
C TRP A 68 -5.98 -12.31 4.25
N TRP A 69 -5.37 -12.79 5.31
CA TRP A 69 -5.21 -14.21 5.61
C TRP A 69 -5.95 -14.57 6.88
N GLU A 70 -6.51 -15.76 6.96
CA GLU A 70 -7.22 -16.25 8.14
C GLU A 70 -6.38 -16.10 9.42
N SER A 71 -5.07 -16.43 9.32
CA SER A 71 -4.10 -16.32 10.41
C SER A 71 -2.67 -16.27 9.89
N ARG A 72 -1.72 -15.95 10.77
CA ARG A 72 -0.28 -16.07 10.47
C ARG A 72 0.14 -17.51 10.14
N ASP A 73 -0.45 -18.49 10.81
CA ASP A 73 -0.17 -19.90 10.55
C ASP A 73 -0.71 -20.32 9.17
N ALA A 74 -1.90 -19.85 8.77
CA ALA A 74 -2.43 -20.09 7.43
C ALA A 74 -1.50 -19.50 6.35
N PHE A 75 -1.06 -18.26 6.54
CA PHE A 75 -0.05 -17.62 5.68
C PHE A 75 1.23 -18.45 5.60
N SER A 76 1.81 -18.86 6.75
CA SER A 76 3.06 -19.62 6.79
C SER A 76 2.94 -20.97 6.08
N ARG A 77 1.82 -21.67 6.23
CA ARG A 77 1.57 -22.93 5.50
C ARG A 77 1.44 -22.70 4.01
N ALA A 78 0.74 -21.65 3.60
CA ALA A 78 0.58 -21.32 2.19
C ALA A 78 1.94 -21.05 1.52
N MET A 79 2.85 -20.32 2.18
CA MET A 79 4.17 -19.98 1.65
C MET A 79 5.05 -21.19 1.31
N THR A 80 4.72 -22.36 1.84
CA THR A 80 5.44 -23.63 1.60
C THR A 80 4.62 -24.62 0.76
N SER A 81 3.50 -24.18 0.20
CA SER A 81 2.62 -25.05 -0.60
C SER A 81 2.98 -25.04 -2.08
N PRO A 82 2.64 -26.13 -2.84
CA PRO A 82 2.82 -26.16 -4.28
C PRO A 82 2.06 -25.05 -5.03
N GLU A 83 0.91 -24.61 -4.51
CA GLU A 83 0.13 -23.51 -5.07
C GLU A 83 0.92 -22.22 -5.01
N TRP A 84 1.65 -21.98 -3.90
CA TRP A 84 2.50 -20.81 -3.76
C TRP A 84 3.79 -20.91 -4.58
N ASP A 85 4.31 -22.10 -4.81
CA ASP A 85 5.41 -22.28 -5.75
C ASP A 85 5.03 -21.81 -7.16
N ALA A 86 3.82 -22.10 -7.60
CA ALA A 86 3.32 -21.60 -8.88
C ALA A 86 3.23 -20.06 -8.92
N VAL A 87 2.81 -19.43 -7.80
CA VAL A 87 2.82 -17.95 -7.68
C VAL A 87 4.23 -17.40 -7.81
N ARG A 88 5.22 -17.99 -7.09
CA ARG A 88 6.63 -17.53 -7.15
C ARG A 88 7.26 -17.68 -8.54
N VAL A 89 6.92 -18.74 -9.25
CA VAL A 89 7.39 -18.94 -10.63
C VAL A 89 6.79 -17.87 -11.55
N ASP A 90 5.51 -17.55 -11.37
CA ASP A 90 4.83 -16.53 -12.15
C ASP A 90 5.31 -15.12 -11.81
N ASP A 91 5.57 -14.81 -10.51
CA ASP A 91 6.17 -13.55 -10.06
C ASP A 91 7.38 -13.14 -10.91
N ALA A 92 8.29 -14.10 -11.14
CA ALA A 92 9.52 -13.85 -11.89
C ALA A 92 9.30 -13.50 -13.37
N THR A 93 8.08 -13.66 -13.89
CA THR A 93 7.74 -13.30 -15.27
C THR A 93 7.43 -11.81 -15.42
N ILE A 94 6.92 -11.16 -14.37
CA ILE A 94 6.47 -9.76 -14.42
C ILE A 94 7.16 -8.85 -13.41
N PHE A 95 7.66 -9.37 -12.27
CA PHE A 95 8.30 -8.54 -11.25
C PHE A 95 9.82 -8.71 -11.21
N ASP A 96 10.51 -7.61 -10.92
CA ASP A 96 11.92 -7.60 -10.54
C ASP A 96 12.02 -7.81 -9.02
N SER A 97 12.35 -9.02 -8.62
CA SER A 97 12.45 -9.39 -7.20
C SER A 97 13.58 -8.66 -6.46
N SER A 98 14.62 -8.20 -7.17
CA SER A 98 15.73 -7.46 -6.56
C SER A 98 15.35 -6.00 -6.31
N ALA A 99 14.66 -5.36 -7.26
CA ALA A 99 14.16 -4.02 -7.15
C ALA A 99 13.00 -3.93 -6.13
N SER A 100 12.17 -4.97 -6.02
CA SER A 100 11.04 -5.04 -5.08
C SER A 100 11.46 -5.36 -3.63
N ARG A 101 12.77 -5.48 -3.34
CA ARG A 101 13.24 -5.81 -1.99
C ARG A 101 12.87 -4.73 -0.98
N GLY A 102 12.36 -5.14 0.18
CA GLY A 102 11.97 -4.22 1.27
C GLY A 102 10.62 -3.53 1.07
N THR A 103 9.83 -3.95 0.07
CA THR A 103 8.52 -3.35 -0.20
C THR A 103 7.34 -4.15 0.36
N SER A 104 7.61 -5.33 0.95
CA SER A 104 6.58 -6.25 1.44
C SER A 104 6.63 -6.36 2.97
N ALA A 105 5.44 -6.35 3.60
CA ALA A 105 5.35 -6.26 5.06
C ALA A 105 4.06 -6.87 5.64
N PHE A 106 4.14 -7.24 6.92
CA PHE A 106 2.99 -7.45 7.79
C PHE A 106 2.43 -6.11 8.25
N LEU A 107 1.11 -6.00 8.33
CA LEU A 107 0.43 -4.75 8.59
C LEU A 107 -0.50 -4.82 9.80
N GLN A 108 -0.54 -3.74 10.56
CA GLN A 108 -1.62 -3.44 11.49
C GLN A 108 -2.51 -2.34 10.89
N PRO A 109 -3.69 -2.69 10.34
CA PRO A 109 -4.60 -1.70 9.79
C PRO A 109 -5.32 -0.93 10.90
N ARG A 110 -5.56 0.37 10.65
CA ARG A 110 -6.38 1.26 11.49
C ARG A 110 -7.37 1.99 10.58
N VAL A 111 -8.64 1.72 10.75
CA VAL A 111 -9.70 2.42 10.04
C VAL A 111 -9.92 3.77 10.73
N ILE A 112 -9.51 4.86 10.07
CA ILE A 112 -9.67 6.23 10.57
C ILE A 112 -11.05 6.76 10.19
N LYS A 113 -11.49 6.47 8.96
CA LYS A 113 -12.84 6.73 8.49
C LYS A 113 -13.32 5.51 7.70
N ASP A 114 -14.41 4.94 8.16
CA ASP A 114 -15.08 3.88 7.40
C ASP A 114 -15.98 4.46 6.31
N GLY A 115 -16.20 3.68 5.26
CA GLY A 115 -16.99 4.08 4.10
C GLY A 115 -16.76 3.17 2.90
N PRO A 116 -17.45 3.43 1.78
CA PRO A 116 -17.30 2.64 0.57
C PRO A 116 -15.93 2.84 -0.09
N ARG A 117 -15.50 1.85 -0.87
CA ARG A 117 -14.40 1.99 -1.82
C ARG A 117 -14.86 2.85 -2.99
N LEU A 118 -14.48 4.13 -2.95
CA LEU A 118 -14.81 5.08 -4.01
C LEU A 118 -13.82 4.95 -5.18
N PRO A 119 -14.19 5.43 -6.40
CA PRO A 119 -13.41 5.18 -7.61
C PRO A 119 -12.01 5.80 -7.64
N PHE A 120 -11.77 6.88 -6.92
CA PHE A 120 -10.47 7.57 -6.92
C PHE A 120 -9.71 7.24 -5.64
N LYS A 121 -8.67 6.43 -5.77
CA LYS A 121 -7.84 5.99 -4.65
C LYS A 121 -6.44 6.58 -4.72
N VAL A 122 -5.93 7.00 -3.57
CA VAL A 122 -4.55 7.44 -3.41
C VAL A 122 -3.90 6.73 -2.22
N ALA A 123 -2.58 6.55 -2.28
CA ALA A 123 -1.79 6.09 -1.16
C ALA A 123 -0.60 7.01 -0.92
N TRP A 124 -0.26 7.18 0.35
CA TRP A 124 0.95 7.85 0.83
C TRP A 124 1.72 6.89 1.71
N PHE A 125 2.89 6.48 1.23
CA PHE A 125 3.85 5.70 2.02
C PHE A 125 4.62 6.65 2.91
N ALA A 126 4.84 6.28 4.15
CA ALA A 126 5.40 7.14 5.18
C ALA A 126 6.67 6.52 5.78
N ARG A 127 7.67 7.36 6.00
CA ARG A 127 8.80 7.08 6.86
C ARG A 127 8.73 8.05 8.03
N PHE A 128 8.79 7.54 9.26
CA PHE A 128 8.81 8.39 10.45
C PHE A 128 10.18 9.04 10.64
N LEU A 129 10.20 10.20 11.29
CA LEU A 129 11.45 10.85 11.66
C LEU A 129 12.27 9.91 12.58
N PRO A 130 13.57 9.69 12.29
CA PRO A 130 14.36 8.64 12.92
C PRO A 130 14.64 8.88 14.41
N HIS A 131 14.38 10.08 14.91
CA HIS A 131 14.56 10.43 16.33
C HIS A 131 13.30 10.20 17.17
N LEU A 132 12.17 9.86 16.55
CA LEU A 132 10.92 9.59 17.27
C LEU A 132 10.93 8.15 17.80
N ASP A 133 10.41 7.98 19.00
CA ASP A 133 10.06 6.64 19.49
C ASP A 133 8.97 6.03 18.59
N PRO A 134 9.11 4.77 18.13
CA PRO A 134 8.16 4.16 17.21
C PRO A 134 6.71 4.12 17.72
N GLN A 135 6.52 3.95 19.04
CA GLN A 135 5.18 3.95 19.62
C GLN A 135 4.59 5.36 19.65
N GLU A 136 5.38 6.37 19.98
CA GLU A 136 4.97 7.77 19.96
C GLU A 136 4.63 8.22 18.53
N ALA A 137 5.47 7.88 17.54
CA ALA A 137 5.24 8.14 16.13
C ALA A 137 3.94 7.50 15.66
N SER A 138 3.70 6.25 16.01
CA SER A 138 2.46 5.51 15.68
C SER A 138 1.22 6.16 16.30
N HIS A 139 1.28 6.64 17.54
CA HIS A 139 0.19 7.38 18.18
C HIS A 139 -0.02 8.77 17.57
N HIS A 140 1.06 9.46 17.21
CA HIS A 140 0.99 10.73 16.51
C HIS A 140 0.31 10.55 15.14
N TRP A 141 0.71 9.52 14.39
CA TRP A 141 0.10 9.22 13.09
C TRP A 141 -1.41 8.97 13.17
N LEU A 142 -1.88 8.34 14.24
CA LEU A 142 -3.32 8.18 14.47
C LEU A 142 -4.04 9.54 14.59
N ARG A 143 -3.47 10.48 15.38
CA ARG A 143 -4.01 11.85 15.51
C ARG A 143 -3.91 12.65 14.21
N HIS A 144 -2.81 12.50 13.47
CA HIS A 144 -2.63 13.05 12.13
C HIS A 144 -3.77 12.62 11.18
N GLY A 145 -4.14 11.35 11.21
CA GLY A 145 -5.25 10.82 10.43
C GLY A 145 -6.60 11.48 10.76
N ALA A 146 -6.82 11.84 12.01
CA ALA A 146 -8.04 12.54 12.41
C ALA A 146 -8.17 13.93 11.75
N ILE A 147 -7.06 14.62 11.47
CA ILE A 147 -7.06 15.90 10.76
C ILE A 147 -7.49 15.68 9.29
N ALA A 148 -7.01 14.61 8.66
CA ALA A 148 -7.34 14.31 7.26
C ALA A 148 -8.84 14.14 7.02
N ILE A 149 -9.53 13.47 7.95
CA ILE A 149 -10.97 13.21 7.83
C ILE A 149 -11.89 14.39 8.18
N GLU A 150 -11.35 15.52 8.59
CA GLU A 150 -12.11 16.77 8.70
C GLU A 150 -12.57 17.27 7.32
N SER A 151 -11.86 16.89 6.24
CA SER A 151 -12.35 17.10 4.89
C SER A 151 -13.53 16.18 4.59
N ALA A 152 -14.67 16.77 4.22
CA ALA A 152 -15.86 16.02 3.82
C ALA A 152 -15.63 15.16 2.55
N GLU A 153 -14.64 15.53 1.74
CA GLU A 153 -14.30 14.87 0.47
C GLU A 153 -13.66 13.49 0.66
N VAL A 154 -13.03 13.24 1.83
CA VAL A 154 -12.46 11.91 2.14
C VAL A 154 -13.62 10.95 2.42
N GLY A 155 -13.81 9.96 1.56
CA GLY A 155 -14.88 8.95 1.71
C GLY A 155 -14.51 7.82 2.65
N ARG A 156 -13.28 7.31 2.52
CA ARG A 156 -12.71 6.25 3.37
C ARG A 156 -11.23 6.55 3.61
N TYR A 157 -10.72 6.19 4.80
CA TYR A 157 -9.32 6.34 5.14
C TYR A 157 -8.83 5.22 6.04
N ILE A 158 -7.75 4.55 5.61
CA ILE A 158 -7.10 3.47 6.36
C ILE A 158 -5.61 3.80 6.49
N GLN A 159 -5.07 3.69 7.70
CA GLN A 159 -3.64 3.66 7.97
C GLN A 159 -3.18 2.20 8.13
N ASN A 160 -2.07 1.84 7.52
CA ASN A 160 -1.46 0.52 7.56
C ASN A 160 -0.06 0.64 8.16
N LEU A 161 0.07 0.36 9.45
CA LEU A 161 1.36 0.38 10.14
C LEU A 161 2.14 -0.90 9.85
N VAL A 162 3.41 -0.80 9.49
CA VAL A 162 4.31 -1.96 9.36
C VAL A 162 4.59 -2.55 10.73
N THR A 163 4.47 -3.87 10.84
CA THR A 163 4.74 -4.64 12.08
C THR A 163 5.78 -5.74 11.89
N GLY A 164 6.40 -5.78 10.72
CA GLY A 164 7.46 -6.70 10.36
C GLY A 164 7.59 -6.81 8.84
N GLY A 165 8.79 -7.07 8.35
CA GLY A 165 9.06 -7.23 6.94
C GLY A 165 8.78 -8.66 6.43
N ILE A 166 8.60 -8.77 5.11
CA ILE A 166 8.49 -10.04 4.40
C ILE A 166 9.54 -10.07 3.30
N GLY A 167 10.42 -11.06 3.33
CA GLY A 167 11.40 -11.32 2.29
C GLY A 167 11.05 -12.58 1.48
N SER A 168 11.85 -12.88 0.46
CA SER A 168 11.67 -14.08 -0.40
C SER A 168 11.71 -15.41 0.36
N GLY A 169 12.38 -15.46 1.49
CA GLY A 169 12.48 -16.62 2.37
C GLY A 169 11.50 -16.64 3.56
N GLY A 170 10.60 -15.67 3.65
CA GLY A 170 9.66 -15.50 4.77
C GLY A 170 9.87 -14.22 5.57
N PRO A 171 9.45 -14.17 6.84
CA PRO A 171 9.56 -12.98 7.68
C PRO A 171 11.01 -12.49 7.83
N VAL A 172 11.19 -11.16 7.74
CA VAL A 172 12.45 -10.46 7.98
C VAL A 172 12.21 -9.34 8.99
N SER A 173 13.27 -8.71 9.48
CA SER A 173 13.16 -7.57 10.38
C SER A 173 12.47 -6.38 9.69
N ASP A 174 11.74 -5.57 10.45
CA ASP A 174 11.01 -4.38 9.97
C ASP A 174 11.94 -3.26 9.48
N ASP A 175 13.18 -3.17 10.00
CA ASP A 175 14.20 -2.25 9.52
C ASP A 175 14.64 -2.48 8.07
N GLN A 176 14.31 -3.64 7.50
CA GLN A 176 14.53 -3.96 6.09
C GLN A 176 13.41 -3.43 5.18
N VAL A 177 12.29 -2.94 5.74
CA VAL A 177 11.21 -2.32 4.96
C VAL A 177 11.54 -0.85 4.72
N VAL A 178 11.32 -0.39 3.49
CA VAL A 178 11.70 0.97 3.06
C VAL A 178 10.73 2.06 3.54
N TYR A 179 9.65 1.71 4.23
CA TYR A 179 8.65 2.60 4.83
C TYR A 179 8.16 2.03 6.17
N ASP A 180 7.65 2.89 7.04
CA ASP A 180 7.11 2.49 8.35
C ASP A 180 5.60 2.24 8.31
N GLY A 181 4.95 2.71 7.24
CA GLY A 181 3.53 2.49 7.00
C GLY A 181 3.05 3.21 5.74
N PHE A 182 1.77 3.03 5.42
CA PHE A 182 1.13 3.79 4.36
C PHE A 182 -0.34 4.02 4.67
N SER A 183 -0.85 5.14 4.20
CA SER A 183 -2.27 5.47 4.25
C SER A 183 -2.91 5.25 2.88
N GLU A 184 -4.17 4.81 2.90
CA GLU A 184 -5.02 4.66 1.73
C GLU A 184 -6.25 5.53 1.92
N CYS A 185 -6.52 6.41 0.95
CA CYS A 185 -7.70 7.28 0.94
C CYS A 185 -8.50 7.08 -0.33
N TRP A 186 -9.82 7.08 -0.20
CA TRP A 186 -10.77 6.99 -1.32
C TRP A 186 -11.59 8.26 -1.40
N PHE A 187 -11.73 8.77 -2.62
CA PHE A 187 -12.48 9.96 -2.99
C PHE A 187 -13.49 9.62 -4.07
N ALA A 188 -14.55 10.43 -4.19
CA ALA A 188 -15.56 10.22 -5.22
C ALA A 188 -14.95 10.28 -6.64
N ASP A 189 -14.04 11.22 -6.85
CA ASP A 189 -13.33 11.45 -8.11
C ASP A 189 -12.06 12.31 -7.85
N ARG A 190 -11.33 12.58 -8.93
CA ARG A 190 -10.14 13.44 -8.90
C ARG A 190 -10.45 14.85 -8.38
N ALA A 191 -11.59 15.42 -8.75
CA ALA A 191 -11.98 16.75 -8.33
C ALA A 191 -12.25 16.82 -6.81
N ALA A 192 -12.82 15.75 -6.22
CA ALA A 192 -12.96 15.62 -4.77
C ALA A 192 -11.60 15.58 -4.07
N TYR A 193 -10.63 14.81 -4.61
CA TYR A 193 -9.25 14.84 -4.12
C TYR A 193 -8.65 16.25 -4.17
N GLU A 194 -8.75 16.94 -5.30
CA GLU A 194 -8.22 18.29 -5.49
C GLU A 194 -8.85 19.30 -4.50
N ARG A 195 -10.17 19.20 -4.23
CA ARG A 195 -10.82 20.01 -3.18
C ARG A 195 -10.33 19.66 -1.77
N ALA A 196 -10.12 18.37 -1.49
CA ALA A 196 -9.60 17.93 -0.19
C ALA A 196 -8.23 18.53 0.09
N VAL A 197 -7.28 18.41 -0.85
CA VAL A 197 -5.90 18.91 -0.69
C VAL A 197 -5.79 20.43 -0.71
N ALA A 198 -6.79 21.12 -1.26
CA ALA A 198 -6.91 22.59 -1.21
C ALA A 198 -7.56 23.10 0.10
N SER A 199 -8.08 22.21 0.95
CA SER A 199 -8.82 22.61 2.16
C SER A 199 -7.91 23.13 3.28
N PRO A 200 -8.43 23.98 4.19
CA PRO A 200 -7.67 24.41 5.37
C PRO A 200 -7.25 23.25 6.30
N SER A 201 -8.04 22.18 6.38
CA SER A 201 -7.66 20.99 7.16
C SER A 201 -6.43 20.31 6.58
N TRP A 202 -6.29 20.28 5.25
CA TRP A 202 -5.12 19.71 4.61
C TRP A 202 -3.84 20.52 4.86
N ALA A 203 -3.94 21.85 4.89
CA ALA A 203 -2.80 22.69 5.28
C ALA A 203 -2.32 22.41 6.71
N ARG A 204 -3.27 22.15 7.65
CA ARG A 204 -2.92 21.72 9.01
C ARG A 204 -2.30 20.31 9.02
N LEU A 205 -2.83 19.42 8.19
CA LEU A 205 -2.29 18.06 8.04
C LEU A 205 -0.82 18.08 7.58
N GLU A 206 -0.48 18.91 6.59
CA GLU A 206 0.90 19.06 6.11
C GLU A 206 1.81 19.66 7.20
N GLN A 207 1.33 20.66 7.93
CA GLN A 207 2.08 21.24 9.04
C GLN A 207 2.34 20.21 10.16
N ASP A 208 1.33 19.41 10.52
CA ASP A 208 1.45 18.33 11.51
C ASP A 208 2.42 17.24 11.02
N GLY A 209 2.31 16.86 9.74
CA GLY A 209 3.17 15.86 9.11
C GLY A 209 4.65 16.22 9.13
N ALA A 210 5.01 17.49 9.09
CA ALA A 210 6.40 17.94 9.14
C ALA A 210 7.12 17.59 10.46
N SER A 211 6.37 17.38 11.55
CA SER A 211 6.90 16.93 12.85
C SER A 211 6.86 15.42 13.04
N LEU A 212 6.35 14.67 12.07
CA LEU A 212 6.14 13.22 12.14
C LEU A 212 6.91 12.45 11.07
N PHE A 213 6.93 12.96 9.84
CA PHE A 213 7.45 12.23 8.68
C PHE A 213 8.78 12.78 8.18
N ASP A 214 9.62 11.87 7.69
CA ASP A 214 10.78 12.23 6.88
C ASP A 214 10.30 12.73 5.51
N MET A 215 10.15 14.05 5.39
CA MET A 215 9.66 14.71 4.18
C MET A 215 10.59 14.52 2.98
N ALA A 216 11.89 14.25 3.22
CA ALA A 216 12.82 13.97 2.14
C ALA A 216 12.55 12.59 1.53
N ALA A 217 12.26 11.59 2.35
CA ALA A 217 11.81 10.28 1.89
C ALA A 217 10.48 10.37 1.12
N LEU A 218 9.50 11.15 1.62
CA LEU A 218 8.22 11.35 0.96
C LEU A 218 8.34 12.06 -0.40
N SER A 219 9.28 12.98 -0.55
CA SER A 219 9.51 13.69 -1.81
C SER A 219 10.10 12.81 -2.92
N SER A 220 10.61 11.63 -2.59
CA SER A 220 11.25 10.70 -3.52
C SER A 220 10.29 9.73 -4.23
N GLY A 221 9.01 10.07 -4.35
CA GLY A 221 8.05 9.26 -5.12
C GLY A 221 7.28 8.22 -4.30
N MET A 222 7.08 8.48 -3.00
CA MET A 222 6.34 7.58 -2.09
C MET A 222 4.82 7.83 -2.06
N SER A 223 4.26 8.53 -3.04
CA SER A 223 2.82 8.84 -3.09
C SER A 223 2.25 8.58 -4.47
N ALA A 224 1.12 7.88 -4.53
CA ALA A 224 0.58 7.35 -5.77
C ALA A 224 -0.92 7.51 -5.91
N VAL A 225 -1.37 7.72 -7.14
CA VAL A 225 -2.74 7.49 -7.59
C VAL A 225 -2.85 6.04 -8.07
N LEU A 226 -3.92 5.37 -7.70
CA LEU A 226 -4.07 3.93 -7.84
C LEU A 226 -5.31 3.55 -8.65
N ASP A 227 -5.16 2.56 -9.53
CA ASP A 227 -6.24 1.75 -10.06
C ASP A 227 -6.40 0.52 -9.15
N GLU A 228 -7.47 0.51 -8.34
CA GLU A 228 -7.75 -0.58 -7.40
C GLU A 228 -8.54 -1.68 -8.07
N ARG A 229 -8.06 -2.91 -7.97
CA ARG A 229 -8.71 -4.11 -8.51
C ARG A 229 -8.95 -5.14 -7.41
N VAL A 230 -10.22 -5.39 -7.12
CA VAL A 230 -10.62 -6.39 -6.12
C VAL A 230 -10.62 -7.77 -6.79
N ILE A 231 -9.64 -8.62 -6.45
CA ILE A 231 -9.52 -9.99 -6.95
C ILE A 231 -10.37 -10.93 -6.09
N ARG A 232 -10.37 -10.72 -4.78
CA ARG A 232 -11.27 -11.35 -3.81
C ARG A 232 -11.61 -10.35 -2.72
N ASP A 233 -12.88 -10.11 -2.48
CA ASP A 233 -13.30 -9.26 -1.38
C ASP A 233 -13.26 -10.03 -0.05
N HIS A 234 -12.84 -9.36 1.02
CA HIS A 234 -12.80 -9.89 2.38
C HIS A 234 -13.87 -9.26 3.28
N GLU A 235 -14.55 -8.23 2.76
CA GLU A 235 -15.62 -7.49 3.46
C GLU A 235 -17.02 -8.02 3.12
N SER A 236 -17.10 -9.03 2.23
CA SER A 236 -18.35 -9.69 1.79
C SER A 236 -18.70 -10.90 2.65
#